data_aea14239346d3fe31fc3d7aea2bef287
#
_entry.id   aea14239346d3fe31fc3d7aea2bef287
#
_cell.length_a   1.000
_cell.length_b   1.000
_cell.length_c   1.000
_cell.angle_alpha   90.00
_cell.angle_beta   90.00
_cell.angle_gamma   90.00
#
_symmetry.space_group_name_H-M   'P 1'
#
loop_
_entity.id
_entity.type
_entity.pdbx_description
1 polymer ?
#
loop_
_entity_poly.entity_id
_entity_poly.type
_entity_poly.pdbx_seq_one_letter_code
_entity_poly.pdbx_strand_id
1 'polypeptide(L)'
;MQVVKGLRSCKPLKSLKWPSICKHLALRSIPRLEFHLNNPWFSKLAVWLVIALVLFTVFKQFDSRGQAGNGYLAYSDFLEEVRGKRIKSATIQEGQGGTEIVAITTDDRKVRTNATYLDRGLVGDLIANNVKFDVKPREEGSLLMTLLVSWGPMLLLIGVWVYFMRQMQGGGKGGAFSFGKSKARMLDENNNTVTFADVAGCDEAKEEVKEVVDFLKDPQKFQKLGGRIPRGLLLVGPPGTGKTLLAKGIAGEAKVPFFSISGSDFVEMFVGVGAARVRDMFENAKKNAPCIIFIDEIDAVGRQRGAGLGGGNDEREQTLNQMLVEMDGFETNLGVIVVAATNRPDILDSALLRPGRFDRQVYVTLPDIRGREQILNVHMRKIPVGQDVSASVIARGTPGMSGADLANLTNEAALMAARRNARVVEMQDFEKAKDKILMGPERKSMVMPEEERRNTAYHESGHALIGKLLPKCDPVHKVTIIPRGRALGVTMSLPEKDRYSYDREYMLNQISMLFGGRIAEEVFMNQMTTGASNDFERATQIRSEEHTSELQSQSTISYA
;
A
#
# COMPACT_ATOMS: atom_id res chain seq x y z
N MET A 1 -18.72 -23.07 -69.18
CA MET A 1 -19.06 -21.70 -69.58
C MET A 1 -18.39 -20.81 -68.59
N GLN A 2 -17.21 -20.35 -68.91
CA GLN A 2 -16.93 -19.00 -69.44
C GLN A 2 -17.52 -17.92 -68.51
N VAL A 3 -16.86 -16.88 -68.04
CA VAL A 3 -15.60 -16.25 -68.40
C VAL A 3 -15.50 -15.04 -67.44
N VAL A 4 -14.40 -14.78 -66.86
CA VAL A 4 -13.41 -13.72 -67.04
C VAL A 4 -13.38 -12.62 -65.96
N LYS A 5 -12.18 -12.49 -65.39
CA LYS A 5 -11.35 -11.30 -65.07
C LYS A 5 -11.79 -10.38 -63.96
N GLY A 6 -10.98 -9.90 -63.13
CA GLY A 6 -9.51 -9.86 -63.04
C GLY A 6 -9.05 -8.65 -62.22
N LEU A 7 -7.88 -8.85 -61.58
CA LEU A 7 -6.91 -7.81 -61.22
C LEU A 7 -7.27 -6.86 -60.05
N ARG A 8 -6.45 -6.54 -59.12
CA ARG A 8 -4.96 -6.66 -58.90
C ARG A 8 -4.65 -6.49 -57.42
N SER A 9 -3.69 -7.30 -57.02
CA SER A 9 -2.85 -7.17 -55.84
C SER A 9 -1.98 -5.90 -55.90
N CYS A 10 -1.68 -5.31 -54.74
CA CYS A 10 -0.38 -4.71 -54.49
C CYS A 10 -0.03 -4.79 -53.02
N LYS A 11 0.98 -5.57 -52.68
CA LYS A 11 1.74 -5.54 -51.44
C LYS A 11 2.76 -4.40 -51.52
N PRO A 12 3.11 -3.71 -50.44
CA PRO A 12 4.30 -2.86 -50.39
C PRO A 12 5.53 -3.66 -49.97
N LEU A 13 6.60 -3.45 -50.71
CA LEU A 13 7.95 -3.96 -50.49
C LEU A 13 8.66 -3.24 -49.35
N LYS A 14 9.50 -4.00 -48.69
CA LYS A 14 10.52 -3.59 -47.70
C LYS A 14 11.72 -2.90 -48.33
N SER A 15 12.29 -1.96 -47.57
CA SER A 15 13.72 -1.61 -47.43
C SER A 15 14.52 -1.16 -48.63
N LEU A 16 15.04 0.08 -48.51
CA LEU A 16 16.38 0.42 -49.00
C LEU A 16 16.95 1.59 -48.20
N LYS A 17 18.12 1.35 -47.60
CA LYS A 17 19.04 2.33 -47.04
C LYS A 17 19.66 3.16 -48.14
N TRP A 18 19.79 4.49 -47.94
CA TRP A 18 20.76 5.30 -48.66
C TRP A 18 21.44 6.31 -47.73
N PRO A 19 22.72 6.64 -47.98
CA PRO A 19 23.58 7.28 -47.00
C PRO A 19 23.63 8.81 -47.13
N SER A 20 24.18 9.40 -46.07
CA SER A 20 24.59 10.78 -45.88
C SER A 20 25.30 11.41 -47.07
N ILE A 21 24.99 12.68 -47.36
CA ILE A 21 25.84 13.80 -47.75
C ILE A 21 24.93 14.86 -48.41
N CYS A 22 24.67 15.97 -47.74
CA CYS A 22 24.77 17.33 -48.26
C CYS A 22 24.55 18.33 -47.12
N LYS A 23 25.63 19.01 -46.81
CA LYS A 23 25.69 20.16 -45.92
C LYS A 23 25.26 21.43 -46.68
N HIS A 24 24.75 22.36 -45.90
CA HIS A 24 24.68 23.82 -46.13
C HIS A 24 23.63 24.34 -47.11
N LEU A 25 22.58 24.90 -46.55
CA LEU A 25 22.30 26.35 -46.72
C LEU A 25 21.26 26.81 -45.68
N ALA A 26 21.65 27.79 -44.94
CA ALA A 26 20.93 28.38 -43.83
C ALA A 26 19.78 29.24 -44.31
N LEU A 27 18.60 29.04 -43.69
CA LEU A 27 17.64 30.12 -43.49
C LEU A 27 17.31 30.14 -41.99
N ARG A 28 17.81 31.16 -41.33
CA ARG A 28 17.51 31.50 -39.95
C ARG A 28 16.00 31.76 -39.84
N SER A 29 15.29 30.84 -39.29
CA SER A 29 13.96 31.06 -38.73
C SER A 29 14.14 31.50 -37.28
N ILE A 30 13.63 32.69 -37.00
CA ILE A 30 13.52 33.31 -35.66
C ILE A 30 12.84 32.30 -34.71
N PRO A 31 13.40 32.01 -33.55
CA PRO A 31 12.72 31.14 -32.57
C PRO A 31 11.49 31.89 -32.03
N ARG A 32 10.30 31.40 -32.35
CA ARG A 32 9.10 31.70 -31.57
C ARG A 32 9.35 31.17 -30.16
N LEU A 33 9.47 32.07 -29.22
CA LEU A 33 9.40 31.78 -27.80
C LEU A 33 7.98 31.28 -27.49
N GLU A 34 7.76 29.99 -27.66
CA GLU A 34 6.62 29.33 -27.03
C GLU A 34 6.96 29.15 -25.55
N PHE A 35 6.45 30.05 -24.73
CA PHE A 35 6.44 29.88 -23.28
C PHE A 35 5.59 28.64 -22.95
N HIS A 36 6.22 27.51 -22.73
CA HIS A 36 5.62 26.34 -22.09
C HIS A 36 5.28 26.68 -20.64
N LEU A 37 4.10 27.25 -20.43
CA LEU A 37 3.50 27.53 -19.11
C LEU A 37 2.95 26.26 -18.41
N ASN A 38 3.42 25.08 -18.75
CA ASN A 38 2.92 23.81 -18.19
C ASN A 38 3.83 23.20 -17.11
N ASN A 39 4.66 23.98 -16.46
CA ASN A 39 5.43 23.48 -15.33
C ASN A 39 4.68 23.80 -14.02
N PRO A 40 4.25 22.82 -13.21
CA PRO A 40 3.45 23.06 -12.00
C PRO A 40 4.16 23.91 -10.95
N TRP A 41 5.46 24.11 -11.09
CA TRP A 41 6.25 24.98 -10.23
C TRP A 41 6.04 26.47 -10.57
N PHE A 42 5.95 26.83 -11.84
CA PHE A 42 5.70 28.22 -12.27
C PHE A 42 4.30 28.71 -11.89
N SER A 43 3.29 27.86 -11.94
CA SER A 43 1.94 28.21 -11.52
C SER A 43 1.86 28.50 -10.02
N LYS A 44 2.60 27.75 -9.20
CA LYS A 44 2.71 27.98 -7.74
C LYS A 44 3.44 29.27 -7.44
N LEU A 45 4.52 29.56 -8.15
CA LEU A 45 5.33 30.78 -7.98
C LEU A 45 4.53 32.03 -8.38
N ALA A 46 3.74 31.96 -9.46
CA ALA A 46 2.85 33.02 -9.90
C ALA A 46 1.77 33.35 -8.84
N VAL A 47 1.18 32.35 -8.21
CA VAL A 47 0.19 32.53 -7.12
C VAL A 47 0.82 33.22 -5.91
N TRP A 48 2.00 32.81 -5.48
CA TRP A 48 2.71 33.45 -4.36
C TRP A 48 3.11 34.90 -4.68
N LEU A 49 3.45 35.20 -5.95
CA LEU A 49 3.77 36.54 -6.41
C LEU A 49 2.55 37.46 -6.39
N VAL A 50 1.36 36.94 -6.78
CA VAL A 50 0.09 37.67 -6.70
C VAL A 50 -0.27 37.95 -5.25
N ILE A 51 -0.13 36.96 -4.35
CA ILE A 51 -0.40 37.13 -2.90
C ILE A 51 0.55 38.18 -2.32
N ALA A 52 1.84 38.13 -2.64
CA ALA A 52 2.83 39.13 -2.18
C ALA A 52 2.51 40.53 -2.69
N LEU A 53 2.04 40.67 -3.93
CA LEU A 53 1.67 41.94 -4.54
C LEU A 53 0.41 42.52 -3.89
N VAL A 54 -0.58 41.70 -3.57
CA VAL A 54 -1.79 42.10 -2.84
C VAL A 54 -1.45 42.54 -1.41
N LEU A 55 -0.62 41.76 -0.70
CA LEU A 55 -0.17 42.12 0.65
C LEU A 55 0.64 43.43 0.63
N PHE A 56 1.49 43.62 -0.38
CA PHE A 56 2.28 44.87 -0.54
C PHE A 56 1.39 46.07 -0.83
N THR A 57 0.33 45.94 -1.65
CA THR A 57 -0.61 47.03 -1.92
C THR A 57 -1.46 47.36 -0.69
N VAL A 58 -1.91 46.36 0.07
CA VAL A 58 -2.62 46.56 1.35
C VAL A 58 -1.69 47.23 2.38
N PHE A 59 -0.44 46.76 2.49
CA PHE A 59 0.53 47.37 3.41
C PHE A 59 0.81 48.82 3.05
N LYS A 60 1.01 49.19 1.76
CA LYS A 60 1.16 50.58 1.31
C LYS A 60 -0.06 51.42 1.63
N GLN A 61 -1.26 50.88 1.60
CA GLN A 61 -2.50 51.62 1.93
C GLN A 61 -2.62 51.91 3.45
N PHE A 62 -2.02 51.04 4.28
CA PHE A 62 -1.90 51.30 5.73
C PHE A 62 -0.76 52.29 6.07
N ASP A 63 0.34 52.22 5.34
CA ASP A 63 1.53 53.09 5.59
C ASP A 63 1.28 54.54 5.20
N SER A 64 0.37 54.81 4.25
CA SER A 64 0.00 56.19 3.87
C SER A 64 -0.79 56.97 4.94
N ARG A 65 -1.21 56.31 6.03
CA ARG A 65 -1.84 56.98 7.19
C ARG A 65 -0.86 57.41 8.29
N GLY A 66 0.41 57.08 8.19
CA GLY A 66 1.46 57.31 9.19
C GLY A 66 2.42 58.47 8.95
N GLN A 67 2.33 59.20 7.82
CA GLN A 67 3.21 60.33 7.55
C GLN A 67 2.57 61.69 7.91
N ALA A 68 2.08 61.84 9.14
CA ALA A 68 1.75 63.12 9.72
C ALA A 68 2.86 63.55 10.70
N GLY A 69 4.03 63.90 10.16
CA GLY A 69 5.15 64.25 11.03
C GLY A 69 6.30 64.94 10.29
N ASN A 70 6.06 66.08 9.68
CA ASN A 70 7.06 67.18 9.53
C ASN A 70 6.43 68.25 8.66
N GLY A 71 6.02 69.38 9.31
CA GLY A 71 5.55 70.56 8.61
C GLY A 71 4.04 70.86 8.80
N TYR A 72 3.35 70.18 9.73
CA TYR A 72 1.99 70.61 10.06
C TYR A 72 2.05 71.73 11.08
N LEU A 73 1.54 72.94 10.71
CA LEU A 73 1.43 74.10 11.57
C LEU A 73 -0.04 74.28 11.99
N ALA A 74 -0.29 74.68 13.24
CA ALA A 74 -1.63 75.09 13.61
C ALA A 74 -2.06 76.30 12.81
N TYR A 75 -3.33 76.45 12.48
CA TYR A 75 -3.84 77.53 11.66
C TYR A 75 -3.55 78.91 12.28
N SER A 76 -3.58 79.06 13.61
CA SER A 76 -3.19 80.25 14.36
C SER A 76 -1.74 80.64 14.10
N ASP A 77 -0.85 79.66 14.21
CA ASP A 77 0.59 79.87 14.04
C ASP A 77 0.94 80.20 12.58
N PHE A 78 0.20 79.60 11.63
CA PHE A 78 0.29 79.95 10.21
C PHE A 78 -0.10 81.43 9.96
N LEU A 79 -1.15 81.95 10.58
CA LEU A 79 -1.53 83.34 10.46
C LEU A 79 -0.47 84.29 11.05
N GLU A 80 0.17 83.92 12.16
CA GLU A 80 1.28 84.67 12.73
C GLU A 80 2.51 84.71 11.77
N GLU A 81 2.80 83.58 11.13
CA GLU A 81 3.88 83.50 10.11
C GLU A 81 3.55 84.35 8.88
N VAL A 82 2.28 84.43 8.44
CA VAL A 82 1.82 85.31 7.35
C VAL A 82 2.00 86.76 7.72
N ARG A 83 1.54 87.18 8.93
CA ARG A 83 1.66 88.56 9.46
C ARG A 83 3.11 88.93 9.74
N GLY A 84 3.95 87.96 10.09
CA GLY A 84 5.39 88.11 10.25
C GLY A 84 6.19 88.23 8.96
N LYS A 85 5.51 88.19 7.76
CA LYS A 85 6.13 88.24 6.40
C LYS A 85 7.13 87.11 6.15
N ARG A 86 6.93 85.93 6.79
CA ARG A 86 7.82 84.78 6.65
C ARG A 86 7.31 83.74 5.64
N ILE A 87 6.17 84.02 4.98
CA ILE A 87 5.59 83.17 3.94
C ILE A 87 5.86 83.76 2.55
N LYS A 88 6.43 82.98 1.66
CA LYS A 88 6.80 83.35 0.28
C LYS A 88 5.65 83.08 -0.70
N SER A 89 5.00 81.91 -0.58
CA SER A 89 3.84 81.58 -1.40
C SER A 89 2.92 80.61 -0.67
N ALA A 90 1.62 80.62 -0.98
CA ALA A 90 0.62 79.70 -0.43
C ALA A 90 -0.23 79.11 -1.59
N THR A 91 -0.51 77.82 -1.53
CA THR A 91 -1.47 77.14 -2.42
C THR A 91 -2.65 76.69 -1.59
N ILE A 92 -3.83 77.15 -1.94
CA ILE A 92 -5.08 76.86 -1.26
C ILE A 92 -5.85 75.82 -2.07
N GLN A 93 -6.18 74.66 -1.47
CA GLN A 93 -6.91 73.58 -2.13
C GLN A 93 -8.13 73.18 -1.27
N GLU A 94 -9.32 73.14 -1.84
CA GLU A 94 -10.52 72.66 -1.18
C GLU A 94 -10.54 71.13 -1.13
N GLY A 95 -10.54 70.53 0.07
CA GLY A 95 -10.64 69.12 0.34
C GLY A 95 -12.02 68.70 0.89
N GLN A 96 -12.27 67.36 1.07
CA GLN A 96 -13.51 66.84 1.60
C GLN A 96 -13.75 67.14 3.09
N GLY A 97 -12.72 67.59 3.83
CA GLY A 97 -12.81 67.85 5.29
C GLY A 97 -12.39 69.29 5.67
N GLY A 98 -12.30 70.24 4.69
CA GLY A 98 -11.85 71.59 4.93
C GLY A 98 -10.90 72.10 3.85
N THR A 99 -10.38 73.31 3.98
CA THR A 99 -9.44 73.92 3.06
C THR A 99 -8.02 73.59 3.51
N GLU A 100 -7.28 72.82 2.73
CA GLU A 100 -5.85 72.58 2.95
C GLU A 100 -5.02 73.72 2.33
N ILE A 101 -4.13 74.28 3.11
CA ILE A 101 -3.24 75.35 2.70
C ILE A 101 -1.82 74.82 2.78
N VAL A 102 -1.16 74.74 1.65
CA VAL A 102 0.27 74.38 1.55
C VAL A 102 1.06 75.67 1.29
N ALA A 103 1.84 76.09 2.26
CA ALA A 103 2.66 77.27 2.15
C ALA A 103 4.16 76.95 2.11
N ILE A 104 4.91 77.86 1.46
CA ILE A 104 6.36 77.83 1.43
C ILE A 104 6.87 79.03 2.18
N THR A 105 7.63 78.81 3.26
CA THR A 105 8.26 79.86 4.03
C THR A 105 9.44 80.49 3.26
N THR A 106 9.91 81.65 3.74
CA THR A 106 11.12 82.31 3.20
C THR A 106 12.38 81.45 3.28
N ASP A 107 12.40 80.44 4.20
CA ASP A 107 13.48 79.45 4.36
C ASP A 107 13.29 78.22 3.48
N ASP A 108 12.42 78.29 2.46
CA ASP A 108 12.06 77.21 1.52
C ASP A 108 11.52 75.92 2.19
N ARG A 109 10.96 76.03 3.42
CA ARG A 109 10.30 74.91 4.10
C ARG A 109 8.81 74.85 3.70
N LYS A 110 8.34 73.63 3.35
CA LYS A 110 6.93 73.40 3.06
C LYS A 110 6.17 73.16 4.35
N VAL A 111 5.18 74.00 4.61
CA VAL A 111 4.30 73.93 5.77
C VAL A 111 2.88 73.68 5.29
N ARG A 112 2.17 72.81 5.98
CA ARG A 112 0.75 72.52 5.69
C ARG A 112 -0.10 72.90 6.89
N THR A 113 -1.26 73.52 6.62
CA THR A 113 -2.28 73.77 7.62
C THR A 113 -3.65 73.57 7.04
N ASN A 114 -4.64 73.19 7.90
CA ASN A 114 -6.03 73.02 7.49
C ASN A 114 -6.87 74.11 8.10
N ALA A 115 -7.67 74.78 7.27
CA ALA A 115 -8.74 75.66 7.71
C ALA A 115 -10.10 75.01 7.49
N THR A 116 -11.02 75.15 8.42
CA THR A 116 -12.33 74.52 8.34
C THR A 116 -13.21 75.07 7.22
N TYR A 117 -13.03 76.35 6.88
CA TYR A 117 -13.65 77.02 5.72
C TYR A 117 -12.69 78.10 5.19
N LEU A 118 -12.92 78.56 3.97
CA LEU A 118 -12.13 79.66 3.42
C LEU A 118 -12.41 80.92 4.22
N ASP A 119 -11.51 81.27 5.13
CA ASP A 119 -11.62 82.47 5.95
C ASP A 119 -11.35 83.68 5.03
N ARG A 120 -12.37 84.56 4.90
CA ARG A 120 -12.26 85.81 4.14
C ARG A 120 -11.18 86.72 4.68
N GLY A 121 -10.86 86.67 5.97
CA GLY A 121 -9.75 87.37 6.59
C GLY A 121 -8.38 86.90 6.10
N LEU A 122 -8.23 85.58 5.85
CA LEU A 122 -6.96 85.00 5.33
C LEU A 122 -6.55 85.58 4.00
N VAL A 123 -7.49 85.69 3.04
CA VAL A 123 -7.18 86.28 1.73
C VAL A 123 -6.77 87.74 1.89
N GLY A 124 -7.40 88.49 2.80
CA GLY A 124 -7.01 89.86 3.13
C GLY A 124 -5.61 89.96 3.75
N ASP A 125 -5.29 89.07 4.69
CA ASP A 125 -3.97 89.01 5.33
C ASP A 125 -2.86 88.60 4.35
N LEU A 126 -3.14 87.66 3.39
CA LEU A 126 -2.20 87.27 2.35
C LEU A 126 -1.91 88.42 1.36
N ILE A 127 -2.95 89.18 0.96
CA ILE A 127 -2.79 90.34 0.05
C ILE A 127 -2.04 91.45 0.77
N ALA A 128 -2.41 91.76 2.05
CA ALA A 128 -1.77 92.82 2.82
C ALA A 128 -0.25 92.60 3.02
N ASN A 129 0.18 91.35 3.07
CA ASN A 129 1.58 90.95 3.28
C ASN A 129 2.32 90.56 2.00
N ASN A 130 1.73 90.83 0.83
CA ASN A 130 2.30 90.52 -0.49
C ASN A 130 2.70 89.03 -0.69
N VAL A 131 1.96 88.09 -0.13
CA VAL A 131 2.20 86.66 -0.34
C VAL A 131 1.54 86.24 -1.66
N LYS A 132 2.28 85.61 -2.53
CA LYS A 132 1.70 85.04 -3.75
C LYS A 132 0.87 83.79 -3.40
N PHE A 133 -0.41 83.78 -3.72
CA PHE A 133 -1.24 82.63 -3.50
C PHE A 133 -1.93 82.15 -4.78
N ASP A 134 -2.12 80.81 -4.88
CA ASP A 134 -2.82 80.14 -5.96
C ASP A 134 -3.95 79.28 -5.41
N VAL A 135 -5.10 79.30 -6.06
CA VAL A 135 -6.28 78.52 -5.60
C VAL A 135 -6.53 77.43 -6.65
N LYS A 136 -6.31 76.19 -6.27
CA LYS A 136 -6.57 75.05 -7.14
C LYS A 136 -8.00 74.57 -6.97
N PRO A 137 -8.70 74.28 -8.11
CA PRO A 137 -10.03 73.72 -8.04
C PRO A 137 -9.99 72.28 -7.50
N ARG A 138 -11.11 71.87 -6.96
CA ARG A 138 -11.30 70.52 -6.42
C ARG A 138 -11.06 69.47 -7.51
N GLU A 139 -10.11 68.54 -7.31
CA GLU A 139 -9.97 67.39 -8.15
C GLU A 139 -11.14 66.45 -7.91
N GLU A 140 -12.10 66.35 -8.82
CA GLU A 140 -13.11 65.33 -8.83
C GLU A 140 -12.47 64.00 -9.26
N GLY A 141 -12.01 63.22 -8.30
CA GLY A 141 -11.57 61.85 -8.55
C GLY A 141 -12.69 61.05 -9.21
N SER A 142 -12.42 60.48 -10.38
CA SER A 142 -13.38 59.62 -11.09
C SER A 142 -13.93 58.56 -10.15
N LEU A 143 -15.26 58.56 -9.93
CA LEU A 143 -15.99 57.59 -9.10
C LEU A 143 -15.58 56.15 -9.48
N LEU A 144 -15.35 55.89 -10.78
CA LEU A 144 -14.88 54.59 -11.28
C LEU A 144 -13.48 54.20 -10.74
N MET A 145 -12.54 55.16 -10.66
CA MET A 145 -11.18 54.91 -10.14
C MET A 145 -11.23 54.63 -8.64
N THR A 146 -12.06 55.37 -7.86
CA THR A 146 -12.22 55.15 -6.43
C THR A 146 -12.85 53.80 -6.12
N LEU A 147 -13.84 53.37 -6.94
CA LEU A 147 -14.50 52.10 -6.81
C LEU A 147 -13.53 50.94 -7.18
N LEU A 148 -12.71 51.11 -8.19
CA LEU A 148 -11.75 50.11 -8.66
C LEU A 148 -10.59 49.92 -7.66
N VAL A 149 -10.11 51.03 -7.07
CA VAL A 149 -9.07 50.99 -6.04
C VAL A 149 -9.57 50.40 -4.74
N SER A 150 -10.85 50.68 -4.35
CA SER A 150 -11.45 50.17 -3.13
C SER A 150 -11.87 48.70 -3.20
N TRP A 151 -12.48 48.27 -4.34
CA TRP A 151 -13.03 46.92 -4.50
C TRP A 151 -12.13 45.98 -5.31
N GLY A 152 -11.18 46.51 -6.06
CA GLY A 152 -10.26 45.72 -6.92
C GLY A 152 -9.52 44.61 -6.17
N PRO A 153 -8.88 44.88 -5.02
CA PRO A 153 -8.18 43.85 -4.23
C PRO A 153 -9.13 42.73 -3.74
N MET A 154 -10.34 43.09 -3.33
CA MET A 154 -11.35 42.14 -2.87
C MET A 154 -11.84 41.23 -4.03
N LEU A 155 -12.14 41.81 -5.19
CA LEU A 155 -12.54 41.04 -6.37
C LEU A 155 -11.42 40.12 -6.88
N LEU A 156 -10.16 40.55 -6.76
CA LEU A 156 -9.00 39.74 -7.11
C LEU A 156 -8.86 38.55 -6.15
N LEU A 157 -9.03 38.75 -4.86
CA LEU A 157 -9.03 37.68 -3.86
C LEU A 157 -10.17 36.66 -4.12
N ILE A 158 -11.36 37.15 -4.43
CA ILE A 158 -12.51 36.28 -4.78
C ILE A 158 -12.19 35.50 -6.07
N GLY A 159 -11.61 36.14 -7.08
CA GLY A 159 -11.19 35.47 -8.32
C GLY A 159 -10.14 34.37 -8.10
N VAL A 160 -9.13 34.64 -7.28
CA VAL A 160 -8.12 33.66 -6.85
C VAL A 160 -8.77 32.52 -6.06
N TRP A 161 -9.69 32.83 -5.16
CA TRP A 161 -10.40 31.82 -4.39
C TRP A 161 -11.29 30.92 -5.28
N VAL A 162 -12.05 31.50 -6.21
CA VAL A 162 -12.84 30.75 -7.20
C VAL A 162 -11.96 29.91 -8.12
N TYR A 163 -10.79 30.45 -8.55
CA TYR A 163 -9.81 29.71 -9.32
C TYR A 163 -9.29 28.50 -8.55
N PHE A 164 -8.92 28.67 -7.27
CA PHE A 164 -8.48 27.57 -6.38
C PHE A 164 -9.60 26.53 -6.17
N MET A 165 -10.84 27.00 -5.93
CA MET A 165 -12.01 26.10 -5.81
C MET A 165 -12.23 25.29 -7.09
N ARG A 166 -12.15 25.92 -8.27
CA ARG A 166 -12.24 25.20 -9.55
C ARG A 166 -11.10 24.22 -9.78
N GLN A 167 -9.90 24.57 -9.37
CA GLN A 167 -8.74 23.67 -9.47
C GLN A 167 -8.86 22.49 -8.51
N MET A 168 -9.43 22.68 -7.31
CA MET A 168 -9.76 21.59 -6.39
C MET A 168 -10.92 20.72 -6.87
N GLN A 169 -11.89 21.27 -7.59
CA GLN A 169 -13.02 20.52 -8.16
C GLN A 169 -12.72 19.89 -9.54
N GLY A 170 -11.80 20.45 -10.31
CA GLY A 170 -11.50 20.02 -11.70
C GLY A 170 -10.31 19.08 -11.84
N GLY A 171 -9.51 18.85 -10.79
CA GLY A 171 -8.38 17.93 -10.78
C GLY A 171 -8.80 16.52 -10.38
N GLY A 172 -9.33 15.74 -11.31
CA GLY A 172 -9.64 14.33 -11.08
C GLY A 172 -8.45 13.56 -10.51
N LYS A 173 -8.72 12.71 -9.51
CA LYS A 173 -7.86 11.69 -8.87
C LYS A 173 -7.06 12.05 -7.62
N GLY A 174 -7.41 13.05 -6.81
CA GLY A 174 -6.64 13.28 -5.58
C GLY A 174 -7.20 14.30 -4.58
N GLY A 175 -8.49 14.64 -4.61
CA GLY A 175 -9.10 15.57 -3.65
C GLY A 175 -9.29 14.95 -2.26
N ALA A 176 -9.41 15.81 -1.24
CA ALA A 176 -9.64 15.42 0.16
C ALA A 176 -10.83 14.45 0.38
N PHE A 177 -11.72 14.29 -0.61
CA PHE A 177 -12.82 13.32 -0.62
C PHE A 177 -12.43 11.92 -1.15
N SER A 178 -11.19 11.69 -1.59
CA SER A 178 -10.77 10.38 -2.10
C SER A 178 -10.31 9.40 -1.02
N PHE A 179 -10.18 9.83 0.23
CA PHE A 179 -9.75 8.97 1.34
C PHE A 179 -10.72 7.82 1.64
N GLY A 180 -12.01 8.00 1.35
CA GLY A 180 -13.04 6.97 1.55
C GLY A 180 -13.25 6.01 0.37
N LYS A 181 -12.54 6.19 -0.76
CA LYS A 181 -12.67 5.27 -1.89
C LYS A 181 -11.94 3.97 -1.61
N SER A 182 -12.58 2.87 -1.98
CA SER A 182 -12.00 1.53 -1.86
C SER A 182 -10.71 1.40 -2.67
N LYS A 183 -9.68 0.79 -2.05
CA LYS A 183 -8.44 0.37 -2.73
C LYS A 183 -8.60 -1.00 -3.41
N ALA A 184 -9.80 -1.57 -3.43
CA ALA A 184 -10.07 -2.88 -4.02
C ALA A 184 -9.62 -2.90 -5.49
N ARG A 185 -8.84 -3.93 -5.83
CA ARG A 185 -8.42 -4.18 -7.21
C ARG A 185 -9.47 -5.03 -7.88
N MET A 186 -10.13 -4.48 -8.89
CA MET A 186 -11.02 -5.24 -9.74
C MET A 186 -10.18 -5.97 -10.81
N LEU A 187 -10.34 -7.28 -10.86
CA LEU A 187 -9.85 -8.12 -11.95
C LEU A 187 -11.08 -8.50 -12.78
N ASP A 188 -11.17 -7.93 -13.98
CA ASP A 188 -12.20 -8.29 -14.95
C ASP A 188 -12.06 -9.75 -15.38
N GLU A 189 -13.14 -10.33 -15.88
CA GLU A 189 -13.18 -11.71 -16.40
C GLU A 189 -12.04 -12.01 -17.37
N ASN A 190 -11.72 -11.07 -18.26
CA ASN A 190 -10.68 -11.21 -19.27
C ASN A 190 -9.25 -11.20 -18.70
N ASN A 191 -9.06 -10.67 -17.49
CA ASN A 191 -7.75 -10.57 -16.84
C ASN A 191 -7.51 -11.68 -15.82
N ASN A 192 -8.54 -12.42 -15.41
CA ASN A 192 -8.40 -13.57 -14.51
C ASN A 192 -8.32 -14.87 -15.31
N THR A 193 -7.10 -15.29 -15.63
CA THR A 193 -6.83 -16.54 -16.37
C THR A 193 -6.70 -17.76 -15.47
N VAL A 194 -6.80 -17.59 -14.15
CA VAL A 194 -6.61 -18.68 -13.16
C VAL A 194 -7.88 -19.53 -13.09
N THR A 195 -7.73 -20.84 -13.33
CA THR A 195 -8.80 -21.84 -13.23
C THR A 195 -8.47 -22.90 -12.18
N PHE A 196 -9.39 -23.82 -11.90
CA PHE A 196 -9.13 -24.95 -11.00
C PHE A 196 -8.02 -25.89 -11.48
N ALA A 197 -7.63 -25.85 -12.75
CA ALA A 197 -6.48 -26.57 -13.27
C ALA A 197 -5.13 -26.02 -12.77
N ASP A 198 -5.09 -24.74 -12.39
CA ASP A 198 -3.91 -24.08 -11.83
C ASP A 198 -3.81 -24.21 -10.31
N VAL A 199 -4.93 -24.60 -9.66
CA VAL A 199 -5.00 -24.84 -8.23
C VAL A 199 -4.79 -26.33 -8.01
N ALA A 200 -3.75 -26.73 -7.30
CA ALA A 200 -3.39 -28.11 -7.05
C ALA A 200 -3.21 -28.39 -5.56
N GLY A 201 -3.36 -29.65 -5.14
CA GLY A 201 -3.08 -30.09 -3.77
C GLY A 201 -4.11 -29.68 -2.71
N CYS A 202 -5.35 -29.37 -3.10
CA CYS A 202 -6.46 -29.07 -2.19
C CYS A 202 -7.77 -29.55 -2.82
N ASP A 203 -7.83 -30.83 -3.17
CA ASP A 203 -8.96 -31.38 -3.93
C ASP A 203 -10.26 -31.37 -3.13
N GLU A 204 -10.23 -31.63 -1.81
CA GLU A 204 -11.37 -31.52 -0.91
C GLU A 204 -11.92 -30.08 -0.86
N ALA A 205 -11.04 -29.10 -0.70
CA ALA A 205 -11.45 -27.70 -0.70
C ALA A 205 -12.05 -27.27 -2.05
N LYS A 206 -11.54 -27.81 -3.18
CA LYS A 206 -12.12 -27.55 -4.50
C LYS A 206 -13.52 -28.15 -4.62
N GLU A 207 -13.74 -29.34 -4.09
CA GLU A 207 -15.05 -29.99 -4.13
C GLU A 207 -16.08 -29.19 -3.32
N GLU A 208 -15.71 -28.73 -2.13
CA GLU A 208 -16.57 -27.89 -1.30
C GLU A 208 -16.97 -26.57 -1.97
N VAL A 209 -16.05 -25.92 -2.69
CA VAL A 209 -16.34 -24.65 -3.37
C VAL A 209 -16.99 -24.80 -4.74
N LYS A 210 -17.08 -26.02 -5.28
CA LYS A 210 -17.68 -26.28 -6.58
C LYS A 210 -19.16 -25.89 -6.62
N GLU A 211 -19.89 -26.11 -5.54
CA GLU A 211 -21.27 -25.65 -5.42
C GLU A 211 -21.41 -24.14 -5.60
N VAL A 212 -20.45 -23.37 -5.08
CA VAL A 212 -20.40 -21.92 -5.19
C VAL A 212 -20.19 -21.49 -6.65
N VAL A 213 -19.30 -22.20 -7.35
CA VAL A 213 -19.05 -21.99 -8.79
C VAL A 213 -20.29 -22.30 -9.62
N ASP A 214 -20.94 -23.43 -9.35
CA ASP A 214 -22.14 -23.87 -10.07
C ASP A 214 -23.29 -22.87 -9.87
N PHE A 215 -23.42 -22.30 -8.69
CA PHE A 215 -24.38 -21.23 -8.43
C PHE A 215 -24.06 -19.95 -9.19
N LEU A 216 -22.82 -19.49 -9.16
CA LEU A 216 -22.43 -18.28 -9.88
C LEU A 216 -22.65 -18.42 -11.39
N LYS A 217 -22.53 -19.65 -11.94
CA LYS A 217 -22.82 -19.99 -13.34
C LYS A 217 -24.33 -20.00 -13.66
N ASP A 218 -25.13 -20.59 -12.79
CA ASP A 218 -26.60 -20.69 -12.96
C ASP A 218 -27.36 -20.52 -11.63
N PRO A 219 -27.60 -19.28 -11.21
CA PRO A 219 -28.34 -18.99 -9.97
C PRO A 219 -29.78 -19.50 -9.99
N GLN A 220 -30.42 -19.54 -11.16
CA GLN A 220 -31.83 -19.90 -11.31
C GLN A 220 -32.11 -21.37 -10.96
N LYS A 221 -31.17 -22.25 -11.23
CA LYS A 221 -31.29 -23.69 -10.92
C LYS A 221 -31.50 -23.93 -9.42
N PHE A 222 -30.76 -23.21 -8.57
CA PHE A 222 -30.83 -23.38 -7.11
C PHE A 222 -32.08 -22.69 -6.53
N GLN A 223 -32.47 -21.54 -7.06
CA GLN A 223 -33.65 -20.81 -6.61
C GLN A 223 -34.96 -21.60 -6.82
N LYS A 224 -35.08 -22.34 -7.94
CA LYS A 224 -36.25 -23.17 -8.25
C LYS A 224 -36.49 -24.28 -7.23
N LEU A 225 -35.44 -24.74 -6.56
CA LEU A 225 -35.51 -25.79 -5.54
C LEU A 225 -35.62 -25.23 -4.10
N GLY A 226 -35.66 -23.87 -3.95
CA GLY A 226 -35.73 -23.21 -2.64
C GLY A 226 -34.42 -23.25 -1.85
N GLY A 227 -33.33 -23.68 -2.49
CA GLY A 227 -31.98 -23.69 -1.88
C GLY A 227 -31.48 -22.28 -1.61
N ARG A 228 -31.00 -22.03 -0.41
CA ARG A 228 -30.29 -20.78 -0.05
C ARG A 228 -28.82 -21.02 -0.16
N ILE A 229 -28.14 -20.16 -0.89
CA ILE A 229 -26.70 -20.22 -1.09
C ILE A 229 -25.98 -19.44 0.00
N PRO A 230 -24.80 -19.91 0.44
CA PRO A 230 -23.99 -19.18 1.41
C PRO A 230 -23.64 -17.80 0.85
N ARG A 231 -23.87 -16.75 1.65
CA ARG A 231 -23.50 -15.37 1.31
C ARG A 231 -22.01 -15.13 1.44
N GLY A 232 -21.38 -15.91 2.31
CA GLY A 232 -19.96 -15.80 2.59
C GLY A 232 -19.28 -17.14 2.77
N LEU A 233 -18.05 -17.20 2.28
CA LEU A 233 -17.14 -18.34 2.37
C LEU A 233 -15.88 -17.92 3.10
N LEU A 234 -15.50 -18.62 4.16
CA LEU A 234 -14.26 -18.39 4.89
C LEU A 234 -13.23 -19.48 4.54
N LEU A 235 -12.13 -19.09 3.90
CA LEU A 235 -11.00 -19.96 3.63
C LEU A 235 -10.05 -19.94 4.84
N VAL A 236 -9.88 -21.06 5.49
CA VAL A 236 -9.07 -21.23 6.70
C VAL A 236 -7.88 -22.13 6.41
N GLY A 237 -6.69 -21.78 6.87
CA GLY A 237 -5.52 -22.67 6.75
C GLY A 237 -4.20 -21.96 6.95
N PRO A 238 -3.09 -22.71 7.04
CA PRO A 238 -1.75 -22.16 7.20
C PRO A 238 -1.36 -21.20 6.07
N PRO A 239 -0.38 -20.32 6.29
CA PRO A 239 0.13 -19.44 5.24
C PRO A 239 0.73 -20.26 4.09
N GLY A 240 0.60 -19.75 2.86
CA GLY A 240 1.18 -20.41 1.68
C GLY A 240 0.41 -21.59 1.12
N THR A 241 -0.74 -21.98 1.67
CA THR A 241 -1.54 -23.13 1.18
C THR A 241 -2.37 -22.82 -0.08
N GLY A 242 -2.35 -21.57 -0.58
CA GLY A 242 -3.01 -21.21 -1.84
C GLY A 242 -4.44 -20.68 -1.70
N LYS A 243 -4.88 -20.21 -0.52
CA LYS A 243 -6.21 -19.63 -0.27
C LYS A 243 -6.58 -18.53 -1.29
N THR A 244 -5.70 -17.57 -1.50
CA THR A 244 -5.90 -16.49 -2.48
C THR A 244 -5.95 -17.03 -3.92
N LEU A 245 -5.19 -18.07 -4.24
CA LEU A 245 -5.20 -18.72 -5.55
C LEU A 245 -6.51 -19.48 -5.77
N LEU A 246 -7.01 -20.18 -4.76
CA LEU A 246 -8.30 -20.88 -4.79
C LEU A 246 -9.45 -19.89 -5.02
N ALA A 247 -9.46 -18.75 -4.30
CA ALA A 247 -10.47 -17.69 -4.49
C ALA A 247 -10.46 -17.15 -5.92
N LYS A 248 -9.28 -16.90 -6.50
CA LYS A 248 -9.15 -16.52 -7.92
C LYS A 248 -9.62 -17.63 -8.86
N GLY A 249 -9.34 -18.88 -8.52
CA GLY A 249 -9.80 -20.05 -9.28
C GLY A 249 -11.32 -20.17 -9.30
N ILE A 250 -12.01 -19.90 -8.17
CA ILE A 250 -13.48 -19.85 -8.11
C ILE A 250 -14.03 -18.80 -9.09
N ALA A 251 -13.46 -17.58 -9.08
CA ALA A 251 -13.90 -16.51 -9.96
C ALA A 251 -13.63 -16.82 -11.45
N GLY A 252 -12.45 -17.35 -11.77
CA GLY A 252 -12.09 -17.70 -13.15
C GLY A 252 -12.89 -18.88 -13.69
N GLU A 253 -13.18 -19.87 -12.86
CA GLU A 253 -14.02 -21.01 -13.24
C GLU A 253 -15.49 -20.59 -13.41
N ALA A 254 -15.99 -19.66 -12.59
CA ALA A 254 -17.33 -19.09 -12.71
C ALA A 254 -17.44 -18.01 -13.79
N LYS A 255 -16.31 -17.48 -14.27
CA LYS A 255 -16.24 -16.35 -15.22
C LYS A 255 -16.96 -15.11 -14.71
N VAL A 256 -16.69 -14.71 -13.48
CA VAL A 256 -17.26 -13.53 -12.84
C VAL A 256 -16.16 -12.55 -12.41
N PRO A 257 -16.45 -11.24 -12.31
CA PRO A 257 -15.52 -10.24 -11.79
C PRO A 257 -15.06 -10.57 -10.37
N PHE A 258 -13.79 -10.26 -10.09
CA PHE A 258 -13.14 -10.54 -8.83
C PHE A 258 -12.61 -9.25 -8.20
N PHE A 259 -13.17 -8.85 -7.07
CA PHE A 259 -12.70 -7.70 -6.28
C PHE A 259 -11.80 -8.20 -5.16
N SER A 260 -10.54 -7.78 -5.15
CA SER A 260 -9.57 -8.20 -4.12
C SER A 260 -9.12 -7.02 -3.28
N ILE A 261 -9.15 -7.20 -1.95
CA ILE A 261 -8.67 -6.25 -0.96
C ILE A 261 -8.01 -7.01 0.19
N SER A 262 -7.03 -6.40 0.86
CA SER A 262 -6.50 -6.92 2.13
C SER A 262 -7.26 -6.34 3.30
N GLY A 263 -7.49 -7.14 4.35
CA GLY A 263 -8.06 -6.66 5.61
C GLY A 263 -7.28 -5.48 6.21
N SER A 264 -5.97 -5.47 6.02
CA SER A 264 -5.11 -4.35 6.45
C SER A 264 -5.42 -3.02 5.74
N ASP A 265 -5.97 -3.04 4.52
CA ASP A 265 -6.35 -1.83 3.77
C ASP A 265 -7.56 -1.09 4.39
N PHE A 266 -8.29 -1.75 5.26
CA PHE A 266 -9.40 -1.15 6.00
C PHE A 266 -8.97 -0.50 7.31
N VAL A 267 -7.78 -0.84 7.83
CA VAL A 267 -7.24 -0.28 9.07
C VAL A 267 -6.50 1.00 8.75
N GLU A 268 -7.07 2.13 9.14
CA GLU A 268 -6.47 3.46 8.94
C GLU A 268 -6.47 4.24 10.27
N MET A 269 -5.67 5.30 10.35
CA MET A 269 -5.61 6.12 11.57
C MET A 269 -6.80 7.08 11.74
N PHE A 270 -7.59 7.26 10.68
CA PHE A 270 -8.71 8.20 10.69
C PHE A 270 -10.04 7.45 10.87
N VAL A 271 -10.77 7.81 11.91
CA VAL A 271 -12.07 7.21 12.25
C VAL A 271 -13.06 7.34 11.08
N GLY A 272 -13.70 6.23 10.71
CA GLY A 272 -14.73 6.18 9.67
C GLY A 272 -14.22 5.98 8.24
N VAL A 273 -12.92 6.08 7.97
CA VAL A 273 -12.37 5.85 6.63
C VAL A 273 -12.47 4.39 6.22
N GLY A 274 -12.15 3.45 7.13
CA GLY A 274 -12.30 2.03 6.91
C GLY A 274 -13.75 1.64 6.60
N ALA A 275 -14.70 2.12 7.38
CA ALA A 275 -16.13 1.90 7.16
C ALA A 275 -16.62 2.46 5.81
N ALA A 276 -16.12 3.65 5.39
CA ALA A 276 -16.46 4.22 4.09
C ALA A 276 -15.91 3.37 2.93
N ARG A 277 -14.70 2.83 3.05
CA ARG A 277 -14.12 1.92 2.05
C ARG A 277 -14.88 0.61 1.94
N VAL A 278 -15.33 0.04 3.06
CA VAL A 278 -16.19 -1.14 3.04
C VAL A 278 -17.44 -0.84 2.24
N ARG A 279 -18.15 0.25 2.55
CA ARG A 279 -19.38 0.63 1.82
C ARG A 279 -19.14 0.83 0.33
N ASP A 280 -18.11 1.58 -0.06
CA ASP A 280 -17.78 1.82 -1.47
C ASP A 280 -17.45 0.51 -2.21
N MET A 281 -16.71 -0.41 -1.58
CA MET A 281 -16.41 -1.72 -2.15
C MET A 281 -17.68 -2.54 -2.39
N PHE A 282 -18.58 -2.62 -1.39
CA PHE A 282 -19.82 -3.37 -1.51
C PHE A 282 -20.78 -2.75 -2.53
N GLU A 283 -20.87 -1.41 -2.62
CA GLU A 283 -21.63 -0.70 -3.66
C GLU A 283 -21.11 -0.99 -5.07
N ASN A 284 -19.78 -0.99 -5.23
CA ASN A 284 -19.14 -1.31 -6.50
C ASN A 284 -19.40 -2.78 -6.90
N ALA A 285 -19.34 -3.70 -5.96
CA ALA A 285 -19.66 -5.11 -6.20
C ALA A 285 -21.13 -5.30 -6.61
N LYS A 286 -22.07 -4.63 -5.92
CA LYS A 286 -23.51 -4.67 -6.29
C LYS A 286 -23.77 -4.19 -7.72
N LYS A 287 -23.01 -3.21 -8.22
CA LYS A 287 -23.11 -2.70 -9.59
C LYS A 287 -22.57 -3.68 -10.64
N ASN A 288 -21.66 -4.58 -10.24
CA ASN A 288 -21.00 -5.54 -11.13
C ASN A 288 -21.43 -6.99 -10.83
N ALA A 289 -22.58 -7.19 -10.24
CA ALA A 289 -23.10 -8.52 -9.95
C ALA A 289 -23.50 -9.27 -11.25
N PRO A 290 -23.26 -10.59 -11.38
CA PRO A 290 -22.67 -11.47 -10.36
C PRO A 290 -21.14 -11.30 -10.22
N CYS A 291 -20.62 -11.30 -8.98
CA CYS A 291 -19.19 -11.10 -8.72
C CYS A 291 -18.74 -11.72 -7.39
N ILE A 292 -17.43 -11.80 -7.20
CA ILE A 292 -16.82 -12.23 -5.95
C ILE A 292 -16.08 -11.05 -5.30
N ILE A 293 -16.33 -10.82 -4.00
CA ILE A 293 -15.53 -9.95 -3.14
C ILE A 293 -14.56 -10.85 -2.37
N PHE A 294 -13.27 -10.66 -2.54
CA PHE A 294 -12.25 -11.39 -1.79
C PHE A 294 -11.55 -10.48 -0.79
N ILE A 295 -11.57 -10.88 0.48
CA ILE A 295 -10.93 -10.18 1.59
C ILE A 295 -9.81 -11.08 2.13
N ASP A 296 -8.57 -10.76 1.82
CA ASP A 296 -7.42 -11.47 2.37
C ASP A 296 -7.10 -10.96 3.78
N GLU A 297 -6.57 -11.82 4.64
CA GLU A 297 -6.19 -11.47 6.02
C GLU A 297 -7.33 -10.78 6.80
N ILE A 298 -8.52 -11.38 6.76
CA ILE A 298 -9.72 -10.82 7.43
C ILE A 298 -9.49 -10.61 8.94
N ASP A 299 -8.59 -11.36 9.54
CA ASP A 299 -8.20 -11.25 10.95
C ASP A 299 -7.58 -9.89 11.32
N ALA A 300 -7.11 -9.10 10.34
CA ALA A 300 -6.67 -7.73 10.58
C ALA A 300 -7.81 -6.82 11.08
N VAL A 301 -9.04 -7.06 10.62
CA VAL A 301 -10.25 -6.27 10.96
C VAL A 301 -11.19 -7.06 11.87
N GLY A 302 -11.32 -8.36 11.61
CA GLY A 302 -12.32 -9.25 12.24
C GLY A 302 -11.94 -9.81 13.61
N ARG A 303 -10.97 -9.25 14.32
CA ARG A 303 -10.52 -9.74 15.62
C ARG A 303 -11.57 -9.52 16.70
N GLN A 304 -11.63 -10.45 17.68
CA GLN A 304 -12.53 -10.38 18.84
C GLN A 304 -12.40 -9.07 19.62
N ARG A 305 -13.53 -8.57 20.10
CA ARG A 305 -13.64 -7.32 20.87
C ARG A 305 -12.93 -7.45 22.23
N GLY A 306 -12.29 -6.38 22.68
CA GLY A 306 -11.69 -6.31 24.02
C GLY A 306 -10.30 -6.94 24.18
N ALA A 307 -9.67 -7.46 23.13
CA ALA A 307 -8.34 -8.07 23.21
C ALA A 307 -7.15 -7.05 23.21
N GLY A 308 -7.39 -5.75 23.45
CA GLY A 308 -6.34 -4.74 23.48
C GLY A 308 -6.69 -3.52 24.30
N LEU A 309 -5.82 -3.15 25.22
CA LEU A 309 -5.84 -1.90 26.00
C LEU A 309 -5.26 -0.75 25.15
N GLY A 310 -6.08 -0.09 24.30
CA GLY A 310 -5.60 1.08 23.55
C GLY A 310 -6.59 1.61 22.52
N GLY A 311 -6.65 2.93 22.33
CA GLY A 311 -7.60 3.69 21.50
C GLY A 311 -7.58 3.47 19.98
N GLY A 312 -6.91 2.42 19.48
CA GLY A 312 -6.94 2.00 18.06
C GLY A 312 -8.00 0.94 17.75
N ASN A 313 -8.80 0.53 18.74
CA ASN A 313 -9.80 -0.53 18.58
C ASN A 313 -11.12 0.00 18.01
N ASP A 314 -11.46 1.27 18.29
CA ASP A 314 -12.77 1.86 17.91
C ASP A 314 -12.96 1.90 16.40
N GLU A 315 -11.92 2.20 15.62
CA GLU A 315 -11.99 2.24 14.16
C GLU A 315 -12.17 0.84 13.56
N ARG A 316 -11.44 -0.15 14.09
CA ARG A 316 -11.57 -1.54 13.64
C ARG A 316 -12.97 -2.09 13.94
N GLU A 317 -13.51 -1.82 15.13
CA GLU A 317 -14.86 -2.21 15.49
C GLU A 317 -15.91 -1.52 14.62
N GLN A 318 -15.74 -0.23 14.32
CA GLN A 318 -16.63 0.49 13.41
C GLN A 318 -16.59 -0.11 12.01
N THR A 319 -15.40 -0.45 11.52
CA THR A 319 -15.20 -1.06 10.20
C THR A 319 -15.79 -2.47 10.16
N LEU A 320 -15.58 -3.27 11.21
CA LEU A 320 -16.19 -4.60 11.35
C LEU A 320 -17.71 -4.49 11.36
N ASN A 321 -18.28 -3.59 12.17
CA ASN A 321 -19.73 -3.41 12.24
C ASN A 321 -20.30 -2.98 10.87
N GLN A 322 -19.62 -2.10 10.13
CA GLN A 322 -20.04 -1.75 8.79
C GLN A 322 -20.01 -2.95 7.84
N MET A 323 -18.97 -3.79 7.93
CA MET A 323 -18.88 -5.02 7.13
C MET A 323 -20.04 -5.96 7.42
N LEU A 324 -20.37 -6.15 8.71
CA LEU A 324 -21.51 -6.98 9.12
C LEU A 324 -22.84 -6.43 8.58
N VAL A 325 -23.04 -5.11 8.63
CA VAL A 325 -24.23 -4.43 8.07
C VAL A 325 -24.34 -4.63 6.56
N GLU A 326 -23.23 -4.47 5.82
CA GLU A 326 -23.24 -4.67 4.38
C GLU A 326 -23.51 -6.14 4.00
N MET A 327 -22.96 -7.10 4.73
CA MET A 327 -23.23 -8.54 4.52
C MET A 327 -24.69 -8.91 4.83
N ASP A 328 -25.25 -8.36 5.91
CA ASP A 328 -26.66 -8.60 6.27
C ASP A 328 -27.62 -7.95 5.26
N GLY A 329 -27.21 -6.81 4.68
CA GLY A 329 -27.97 -6.05 3.69
C GLY A 329 -27.97 -6.63 2.26
N PHE A 330 -27.37 -7.80 2.03
CA PHE A 330 -27.46 -8.46 0.73
C PHE A 330 -28.82 -9.13 0.55
N GLU A 331 -29.50 -8.76 -0.53
CA GLU A 331 -30.60 -9.57 -1.03
C GLU A 331 -30.04 -10.89 -1.59
N THR A 332 -30.67 -12.00 -1.25
CA THR A 332 -30.24 -13.37 -1.59
C THR A 332 -30.11 -13.62 -3.10
N ASN A 333 -30.60 -12.71 -3.93
CA ASN A 333 -30.71 -12.86 -5.39
C ASN A 333 -29.64 -12.08 -6.20
N LEU A 334 -28.78 -11.28 -5.55
CA LEU A 334 -27.86 -10.39 -6.28
C LEU A 334 -26.64 -11.09 -6.88
N GLY A 335 -26.36 -12.36 -6.52
CA GLY A 335 -25.20 -13.08 -7.05
C GLY A 335 -23.83 -12.55 -6.60
N VAL A 336 -23.78 -11.80 -5.51
CA VAL A 336 -22.53 -11.35 -4.90
C VAL A 336 -22.16 -12.30 -3.78
N ILE A 337 -20.96 -12.89 -3.85
CA ILE A 337 -20.43 -13.78 -2.83
C ILE A 337 -19.19 -13.16 -2.19
N VAL A 338 -19.16 -13.13 -0.86
CA VAL A 338 -18.00 -12.66 -0.10
C VAL A 338 -17.12 -13.85 0.26
N VAL A 339 -15.88 -13.86 -0.19
CA VAL A 339 -14.88 -14.86 0.18
C VAL A 339 -13.83 -14.19 1.06
N ALA A 340 -13.62 -14.69 2.26
CA ALA A 340 -12.55 -14.20 3.12
C ALA A 340 -11.49 -15.29 3.36
N ALA A 341 -10.25 -14.88 3.61
CA ALA A 341 -9.17 -15.77 3.96
C ALA A 341 -8.53 -15.36 5.30
N THR A 342 -8.21 -16.36 6.12
CA THR A 342 -7.49 -16.19 7.38
C THR A 342 -6.51 -17.32 7.64
N ASN A 343 -5.43 -17.02 8.35
CA ASN A 343 -4.51 -18.01 8.90
C ASN A 343 -4.84 -18.34 10.37
N ARG A 344 -5.71 -17.53 10.99
CA ARG A 344 -6.00 -17.60 12.43
C ARG A 344 -7.51 -17.51 12.71
N PRO A 345 -8.25 -18.58 12.53
CA PRO A 345 -9.70 -18.59 12.77
C PRO A 345 -10.04 -18.38 14.26
N ASP A 346 -9.12 -18.73 15.17
CA ASP A 346 -9.24 -18.63 16.62
C ASP A 346 -9.48 -17.20 17.14
N ILE A 347 -8.95 -16.20 16.43
CA ILE A 347 -9.04 -14.80 16.86
C ILE A 347 -10.23 -14.04 16.26
N LEU A 348 -10.97 -14.65 15.33
CA LEU A 348 -12.09 -13.99 14.66
C LEU A 348 -13.29 -13.78 15.60
N ASP A 349 -13.97 -12.65 15.41
CA ASP A 349 -15.22 -12.36 16.12
C ASP A 349 -16.31 -13.37 15.68
N SER A 350 -16.94 -14.00 16.67
CA SER A 350 -18.02 -14.98 16.46
C SER A 350 -19.19 -14.41 15.66
N ALA A 351 -19.38 -13.08 15.64
CA ALA A 351 -20.40 -12.43 14.84
C ALA A 351 -20.19 -12.61 13.33
N LEU A 352 -18.94 -12.76 12.86
CA LEU A 352 -18.63 -13.05 11.45
C LEU A 352 -19.06 -14.46 11.03
N LEU A 353 -19.02 -15.41 11.96
CA LEU A 353 -19.30 -16.83 11.72
C LEU A 353 -20.78 -17.20 11.87
N ARG A 354 -21.66 -16.21 12.12
CA ARG A 354 -23.10 -16.45 12.22
C ARG A 354 -23.72 -16.75 10.86
N PRO A 355 -24.76 -17.61 10.81
CA PRO A 355 -25.52 -17.85 9.58
C PRO A 355 -26.00 -16.55 8.92
N GLY A 356 -25.88 -16.48 7.60
CA GLY A 356 -26.16 -15.29 6.80
C GLY A 356 -24.94 -14.39 6.53
N ARG A 357 -23.75 -14.75 7.07
CA ARG A 357 -22.48 -14.06 6.86
C ARG A 357 -21.47 -15.03 6.29
N PHE A 358 -20.44 -15.44 7.04
CA PHE A 358 -19.55 -16.54 6.61
C PHE A 358 -20.15 -17.89 7.01
N ASP A 359 -21.14 -18.29 6.24
CA ASP A 359 -21.93 -19.50 6.52
C ASP A 359 -21.14 -20.80 6.37
N ARG A 360 -20.11 -20.76 5.51
CA ARG A 360 -19.32 -21.94 5.18
C ARG A 360 -17.84 -21.66 5.42
N GLN A 361 -17.20 -22.59 6.13
CA GLN A 361 -15.77 -22.58 6.37
C GLN A 361 -15.14 -23.70 5.56
N VAL A 362 -14.17 -23.37 4.72
CA VAL A 362 -13.41 -24.32 3.90
C VAL A 362 -11.98 -24.35 4.38
N TYR A 363 -11.53 -25.53 4.78
CA TYR A 363 -10.19 -25.74 5.30
C TYR A 363 -9.23 -26.07 4.16
N VAL A 364 -8.23 -25.21 3.97
CA VAL A 364 -7.13 -25.42 3.01
C VAL A 364 -5.91 -25.84 3.79
N THR A 365 -5.75 -27.13 3.98
CA THR A 365 -4.66 -27.75 4.75
C THR A 365 -3.34 -27.76 3.98
N LEU A 366 -2.25 -28.14 4.64
CA LEU A 366 -1.00 -28.45 3.96
C LEU A 366 -1.21 -29.63 3.01
N PRO A 367 -0.59 -29.61 1.81
CA PRO A 367 -0.76 -30.67 0.82
C PRO A 367 -0.10 -31.98 1.29
N ASP A 368 -0.78 -33.10 1.04
CA ASP A 368 -0.25 -34.45 1.17
C ASP A 368 0.80 -34.75 0.08
N ILE A 369 1.37 -35.93 0.08
CA ILE A 369 2.39 -36.32 -0.92
C ILE A 369 1.88 -36.17 -2.36
N ARG A 370 0.62 -36.55 -2.62
CA ARG A 370 0.01 -36.43 -3.96
C ARG A 370 -0.24 -34.97 -4.33
N GLY A 371 -0.74 -34.20 -3.38
CA GLY A 371 -0.94 -32.77 -3.56
C GLY A 371 0.37 -32.03 -3.81
N ARG A 372 1.45 -32.37 -3.10
CA ARG A 372 2.79 -31.79 -3.36
C ARG A 372 3.29 -32.15 -4.76
N GLU A 373 3.09 -33.38 -5.21
CA GLU A 373 3.45 -33.79 -6.56
C GLU A 373 2.67 -33.01 -7.63
N GLN A 374 1.36 -32.83 -7.45
CA GLN A 374 0.52 -32.03 -8.33
C GLN A 374 0.99 -30.56 -8.38
N ILE A 375 1.27 -29.95 -7.21
CA ILE A 375 1.77 -28.56 -7.11
C ILE A 375 3.12 -28.42 -7.83
N LEU A 376 4.05 -29.35 -7.58
CA LEU A 376 5.36 -29.34 -8.25
C LEU A 376 5.19 -29.43 -9.77
N ASN A 377 4.32 -30.30 -10.27
CA ASN A 377 4.04 -30.41 -11.70
C ASN A 377 3.50 -29.10 -12.29
N VAL A 378 2.64 -28.38 -11.59
CA VAL A 378 2.13 -27.05 -12.02
C VAL A 378 3.27 -26.04 -12.13
N HIS A 379 4.16 -25.98 -11.12
CA HIS A 379 5.27 -25.02 -11.11
C HIS A 379 6.39 -25.38 -12.08
N MET A 380 6.68 -26.67 -12.25
CA MET A 380 7.70 -27.16 -13.18
C MET A 380 7.34 -26.96 -14.65
N ARG A 381 6.05 -26.82 -15.02
CA ARG A 381 5.65 -26.44 -16.39
C ARG A 381 6.25 -25.13 -16.88
N LYS A 382 6.64 -24.25 -15.96
CA LYS A 382 7.15 -22.90 -16.26
C LYS A 382 8.67 -22.84 -16.46
N ILE A 383 9.39 -23.95 -16.20
CA ILE A 383 10.84 -24.01 -16.26
C ILE A 383 11.30 -25.19 -17.16
N PRO A 384 12.46 -25.09 -17.83
CA PRO A 384 13.03 -26.21 -18.59
C PRO A 384 13.59 -27.25 -17.61
N VAL A 385 12.92 -28.37 -17.49
CA VAL A 385 13.27 -29.47 -16.55
C VAL A 385 13.97 -30.61 -17.32
N GLY A 386 15.02 -31.19 -16.74
CA GLY A 386 15.71 -32.34 -17.25
C GLY A 386 14.90 -33.63 -17.14
N GLN A 387 15.27 -34.65 -17.90
CA GLN A 387 14.58 -35.96 -17.90
C GLN A 387 14.81 -36.77 -16.61
N ASP A 388 15.83 -36.42 -15.83
CA ASP A 388 16.21 -37.04 -14.56
C ASP A 388 15.33 -36.56 -13.37
N VAL A 389 14.56 -35.50 -13.56
CA VAL A 389 13.75 -34.88 -12.48
C VAL A 389 12.43 -35.61 -12.33
N SER A 390 12.19 -36.12 -11.11
CA SER A 390 10.94 -36.76 -10.74
C SER A 390 10.20 -35.95 -9.67
N ALA A 391 9.01 -35.40 -10.01
CA ALA A 391 8.16 -34.68 -9.06
C ALA A 391 7.79 -35.54 -7.83
N SER A 392 7.56 -36.83 -8.04
CA SER A 392 7.23 -37.79 -6.97
C SER A 392 8.38 -37.95 -5.97
N VAL A 393 9.64 -37.97 -6.41
CA VAL A 393 10.81 -38.04 -5.53
C VAL A 393 10.96 -36.77 -4.72
N ILE A 394 10.78 -35.61 -5.37
CA ILE A 394 10.85 -34.31 -4.71
C ILE A 394 9.72 -34.17 -3.68
N ALA A 395 8.48 -34.57 -4.03
CA ALA A 395 7.32 -34.51 -3.15
C ALA A 395 7.50 -35.35 -1.87
N ARG A 396 8.11 -36.55 -1.98
CA ARG A 396 8.47 -37.37 -0.82
C ARG A 396 9.54 -36.74 0.05
N GLY A 397 10.49 -36.05 -0.56
CA GLY A 397 11.58 -35.35 0.13
C GLY A 397 11.20 -33.99 0.73
N THR A 398 9.94 -33.55 0.66
CA THR A 398 9.47 -32.23 1.11
C THR A 398 8.25 -32.30 2.02
N PRO A 399 8.27 -33.12 3.10
CA PRO A 399 7.14 -33.21 4.02
C PRO A 399 6.87 -31.87 4.70
N GLY A 400 5.60 -31.54 4.90
CA GLY A 400 5.18 -30.31 5.60
C GLY A 400 5.37 -29.01 4.82
N MET A 401 5.86 -29.05 3.58
CA MET A 401 5.97 -27.85 2.75
C MET A 401 4.62 -27.41 2.21
N SER A 402 4.35 -26.12 2.30
CA SER A 402 3.20 -25.47 1.69
C SER A 402 3.35 -25.33 0.18
N GLY A 403 2.28 -24.95 -0.52
CA GLY A 403 2.33 -24.66 -1.95
C GLY A 403 3.32 -23.53 -2.31
N ALA A 404 3.42 -22.52 -1.43
CA ALA A 404 4.38 -21.43 -1.60
C ALA A 404 5.83 -21.88 -1.42
N ASP A 405 6.10 -22.80 -0.48
CA ASP A 405 7.43 -23.34 -0.27
C ASP A 405 7.88 -24.19 -1.47
N LEU A 406 6.98 -24.99 -2.05
CA LEU A 406 7.23 -25.79 -3.25
C LEU A 406 7.46 -24.91 -4.49
N ALA A 407 6.72 -23.80 -4.60
CA ALA A 407 6.97 -22.81 -5.65
C ALA A 407 8.35 -22.16 -5.49
N ASN A 408 8.73 -21.81 -4.25
CA ASN A 408 10.04 -21.27 -3.92
C ASN A 408 11.15 -22.31 -4.20
N LEU A 409 10.94 -23.58 -3.85
CA LEU A 409 11.86 -24.68 -4.15
C LEU A 409 12.13 -24.79 -5.65
N THR A 410 11.09 -24.74 -6.46
CA THR A 410 11.18 -24.80 -7.92
C THR A 410 11.97 -23.59 -8.48
N ASN A 411 11.70 -22.39 -7.95
CA ASN A 411 12.42 -21.18 -8.32
C ASN A 411 13.91 -21.25 -7.90
N GLU A 412 14.20 -21.68 -6.67
CA GLU A 412 15.58 -21.81 -6.18
C GLU A 412 16.37 -22.86 -6.99
N ALA A 413 15.73 -23.96 -7.39
CA ALA A 413 16.35 -24.96 -8.28
C ALA A 413 16.71 -24.35 -9.65
N ALA A 414 15.83 -23.55 -10.23
CA ALA A 414 16.11 -22.82 -11.46
C ALA A 414 17.26 -21.82 -11.30
N LEU A 415 17.34 -21.12 -10.16
CA LEU A 415 18.45 -20.22 -9.85
C LEU A 415 19.77 -20.98 -9.67
N MET A 416 19.75 -22.18 -9.08
CA MET A 416 20.94 -23.04 -8.96
C MET A 416 21.43 -23.51 -10.32
N ALA A 417 20.53 -23.95 -11.21
CA ALA A 417 20.86 -24.31 -12.58
C ALA A 417 21.46 -23.13 -13.36
N ALA A 418 20.87 -21.93 -13.21
CA ALA A 418 21.38 -20.72 -13.85
C ALA A 418 22.80 -20.35 -13.39
N ARG A 419 23.10 -20.47 -12.08
CA ARG A 419 24.46 -20.26 -11.55
C ARG A 419 25.49 -21.22 -12.11
N ARG A 420 25.07 -22.42 -12.50
CA ARG A 420 25.86 -23.45 -13.12
C ARG A 420 25.97 -23.28 -14.64
N ASN A 421 25.31 -22.27 -15.22
CA ASN A 421 25.15 -22.07 -16.67
C ASN A 421 24.52 -23.28 -17.38
N ALA A 422 23.65 -24.03 -16.71
CA ALA A 422 22.94 -25.14 -17.29
C ALA A 422 21.76 -24.66 -18.16
N ARG A 423 21.39 -25.44 -19.17
CA ARG A 423 20.24 -25.15 -20.04
C ARG A 423 18.92 -25.70 -19.51
N VAL A 424 19.00 -26.69 -18.63
CA VAL A 424 17.88 -27.37 -17.98
C VAL A 424 18.14 -27.50 -16.49
N VAL A 425 17.08 -27.59 -15.74
CA VAL A 425 17.13 -27.81 -14.28
C VAL A 425 17.17 -29.31 -14.03
N GLU A 426 18.20 -29.80 -13.36
CA GLU A 426 18.42 -31.22 -13.06
C GLU A 426 18.03 -31.56 -11.63
N MET A 427 17.92 -32.87 -11.31
CA MET A 427 17.56 -33.30 -9.94
C MET A 427 18.56 -32.82 -8.90
N GLN A 428 19.86 -32.71 -9.24
CA GLN A 428 20.88 -32.16 -8.33
C GLN A 428 20.63 -30.70 -7.93
N ASP A 429 19.99 -29.90 -8.82
CA ASP A 429 19.65 -28.51 -8.51
C ASP A 429 18.50 -28.43 -7.52
N PHE A 430 17.50 -29.33 -7.65
CA PHE A 430 16.42 -29.47 -6.68
C PHE A 430 16.93 -29.94 -5.31
N GLU A 431 17.86 -30.91 -5.26
CA GLU A 431 18.45 -31.34 -4.00
C GLU A 431 19.23 -30.22 -3.30
N LYS A 432 20.04 -29.46 -4.04
CA LYS A 432 20.75 -28.30 -3.50
C LYS A 432 19.80 -27.19 -3.05
N ALA A 433 18.73 -26.94 -3.79
CA ALA A 433 17.71 -25.96 -3.42
C ALA A 433 16.97 -26.39 -2.14
N LYS A 434 16.59 -27.68 -2.04
CA LYS A 434 15.99 -28.28 -0.85
C LYS A 434 16.89 -28.11 0.37
N ASP A 435 18.17 -28.46 0.23
CA ASP A 435 19.18 -28.29 1.29
C ASP A 435 19.27 -26.83 1.75
N LYS A 436 19.28 -25.88 0.79
CA LYS A 436 19.34 -24.45 1.09
C LYS A 436 18.12 -23.95 1.85
N ILE A 437 16.92 -24.44 1.49
CA ILE A 437 15.66 -24.02 2.12
C ILE A 437 15.56 -24.63 3.52
N LEU A 438 15.83 -25.92 3.68
CA LEU A 438 15.64 -26.64 4.94
C LEU A 438 16.76 -26.36 5.95
N MET A 439 18.00 -26.30 5.49
CA MET A 439 19.20 -26.18 6.35
C MET A 439 19.86 -24.80 6.28
N GLY A 440 19.46 -23.95 5.36
CA GLY A 440 20.08 -22.65 5.10
C GLY A 440 21.29 -22.71 4.14
N PRO A 441 21.83 -21.53 3.76
CA PRO A 441 22.98 -21.45 2.86
C PRO A 441 24.25 -21.98 3.47
N GLU A 442 25.10 -22.62 2.64
CA GLU A 442 26.44 -23.06 3.06
C GLU A 442 27.34 -21.86 3.42
N ARG A 443 28.05 -21.96 4.55
CA ARG A 443 29.01 -20.96 5.01
C ARG A 443 30.42 -21.29 4.51
N LYS A 444 30.66 -21.13 3.23
CA LYS A 444 31.92 -21.53 2.55
C LYS A 444 33.17 -20.77 3.06
N SER A 445 32.97 -19.57 3.60
CA SER A 445 34.06 -18.75 4.16
C SER A 445 34.44 -19.12 5.60
N MET A 446 33.66 -19.97 6.25
CA MET A 446 33.91 -20.36 7.63
C MET A 446 34.96 -21.50 7.67
N VAL A 447 36.13 -21.20 8.21
CA VAL A 447 37.16 -22.20 8.45
C VAL A 447 36.96 -22.72 9.86
N MET A 448 36.50 -23.97 9.98
CA MET A 448 36.36 -24.64 11.27
C MET A 448 37.71 -25.24 11.71
N PRO A 449 38.17 -25.03 12.95
CA PRO A 449 39.29 -25.75 13.51
C PRO A 449 39.06 -27.27 13.48
N GLU A 450 40.14 -28.06 13.37
CA GLU A 450 40.03 -29.53 13.27
C GLU A 450 39.33 -30.15 14.48
N GLU A 451 39.57 -29.57 15.68
CA GLU A 451 38.93 -30.01 16.92
C GLU A 451 37.40 -29.80 16.87
N GLU A 452 36.95 -28.61 16.44
CA GLU A 452 35.49 -28.35 16.28
C GLU A 452 34.85 -29.22 15.20
N ARG A 453 35.56 -29.46 14.09
CA ARG A 453 35.09 -30.38 13.04
C ARG A 453 34.89 -31.79 13.58
N ARG A 454 35.83 -32.26 14.37
CA ARG A 454 35.78 -33.57 15.02
C ARG A 454 34.64 -33.64 16.03
N ASN A 455 34.49 -32.64 16.90
CA ASN A 455 33.39 -32.57 17.86
C ASN A 455 32.04 -32.60 17.15
N THR A 456 31.86 -31.75 16.11
CA THR A 456 30.62 -31.74 15.29
C THR A 456 30.39 -33.09 14.63
N ALA A 457 31.42 -33.75 14.11
CA ALA A 457 31.28 -35.05 13.48
C ALA A 457 30.78 -36.14 14.43
N TYR A 458 31.30 -36.18 15.65
CA TYR A 458 30.83 -37.10 16.66
C TYR A 458 29.43 -36.78 17.13
N HIS A 459 29.09 -35.52 17.33
CA HIS A 459 27.76 -35.04 17.67
C HIS A 459 26.69 -35.49 16.65
N GLU A 460 26.92 -35.17 15.38
CA GLU A 460 26.00 -35.53 14.28
C GLU A 460 25.92 -37.05 14.07
N SER A 461 27.05 -37.75 14.25
CA SER A 461 27.07 -39.22 14.18
C SER A 461 26.27 -39.86 15.32
N GLY A 462 26.26 -39.24 16.51
CA GLY A 462 25.42 -39.66 17.64
C GLY A 462 23.93 -39.62 17.31
N HIS A 463 23.44 -38.51 16.75
CA HIS A 463 22.07 -38.40 16.27
C HIS A 463 21.76 -39.47 15.21
N ALA A 464 22.64 -39.62 14.21
CA ALA A 464 22.45 -40.56 13.11
C ALA A 464 22.41 -42.02 13.59
N LEU A 465 23.31 -42.38 14.55
CA LEU A 465 23.36 -43.73 15.09
C LEU A 465 22.09 -44.09 15.85
N ILE A 466 21.63 -43.20 16.75
CA ILE A 466 20.43 -43.42 17.52
C ILE A 466 19.21 -43.44 16.60
N GLY A 467 19.11 -42.50 15.63
CA GLY A 467 18.03 -42.47 14.64
C GLY A 467 17.95 -43.72 13.75
N LYS A 468 19.11 -44.39 13.51
CA LYS A 468 19.15 -45.64 12.76
C LYS A 468 18.79 -46.88 13.60
N LEU A 469 19.11 -46.86 14.88
CA LEU A 469 18.88 -48.03 15.78
C LEU A 469 17.46 -48.08 16.34
N LEU A 470 16.83 -46.94 16.57
CA LEU A 470 15.48 -46.90 17.13
C LEU A 470 14.41 -47.16 16.06
N PRO A 471 13.44 -48.07 16.33
CA PRO A 471 12.55 -48.59 15.29
C PRO A 471 11.51 -47.59 14.80
N LYS A 472 11.14 -46.60 15.63
CA LYS A 472 10.12 -45.62 15.31
C LYS A 472 10.70 -44.21 14.97
N CYS A 473 12.01 -44.08 14.82
CA CYS A 473 12.57 -42.87 14.29
C CYS A 473 12.37 -42.78 12.78
N ASP A 474 12.25 -41.55 12.29
CA ASP A 474 12.24 -41.31 10.84
C ASP A 474 13.61 -41.65 10.25
N PRO A 475 13.66 -42.21 9.02
CA PRO A 475 14.93 -42.56 8.38
C PRO A 475 15.87 -41.36 8.26
N VAL A 476 17.13 -41.56 8.63
CA VAL A 476 18.17 -40.56 8.44
C VAL A 476 18.43 -40.37 6.95
N HIS A 477 18.13 -39.19 6.45
CA HIS A 477 18.29 -38.82 5.04
C HIS A 477 19.69 -38.30 4.73
N LYS A 478 20.21 -37.43 5.59
CA LYS A 478 21.50 -36.77 5.39
C LYS A 478 22.16 -36.38 6.70
N VAL A 479 23.48 -36.60 6.76
CA VAL A 479 24.33 -36.12 7.84
C VAL A 479 25.44 -35.25 7.22
N THR A 480 25.68 -34.07 7.77
CA THR A 480 26.70 -33.16 7.24
C THR A 480 27.34 -32.37 8.37
N ILE A 481 28.65 -32.17 8.24
CA ILE A 481 29.45 -31.27 9.08
C ILE A 481 29.79 -29.94 8.36
N ILE A 482 29.16 -29.69 7.21
CA ILE A 482 29.31 -28.43 6.49
C ILE A 482 28.46 -27.38 7.21
N PRO A 483 29.03 -26.27 7.68
CA PRO A 483 28.28 -25.23 8.38
C PRO A 483 27.20 -24.63 7.49
N ARG A 484 25.96 -24.61 8.01
CA ARG A 484 24.79 -24.03 7.31
C ARG A 484 23.99 -23.16 8.25
N GLY A 485 23.63 -21.97 7.81
CA GLY A 485 22.87 -21.04 8.64
C GLY A 485 23.56 -20.76 10.00
N ARG A 486 22.94 -21.21 11.10
CA ARG A 486 23.51 -21.12 12.47
C ARG A 486 24.14 -22.43 12.93
N ALA A 487 23.88 -23.54 12.26
CA ALA A 487 24.36 -24.84 12.65
C ALA A 487 25.77 -25.13 12.07
N LEU A 488 26.59 -25.80 12.85
CA LEU A 488 27.93 -26.26 12.45
C LEU A 488 27.86 -27.60 11.71
N GLY A 489 26.89 -28.45 12.07
CA GLY A 489 26.49 -29.67 11.40
C GLY A 489 24.98 -29.83 11.41
N VAL A 490 24.46 -30.77 10.67
CA VAL A 490 23.03 -31.11 10.65
C VAL A 490 22.84 -32.58 10.36
N THR A 491 22.06 -33.25 11.19
CA THR A 491 21.50 -34.58 10.93
C THR A 491 20.04 -34.43 10.56
N MET A 492 19.70 -34.75 9.32
CA MET A 492 18.37 -34.59 8.78
C MET A 492 17.69 -35.94 8.60
N SER A 493 16.55 -36.11 9.24
CA SER A 493 15.64 -37.26 9.04
C SER A 493 14.44 -36.80 8.22
N LEU A 494 13.94 -37.67 7.35
CA LEU A 494 12.75 -37.42 6.55
C LEU A 494 11.76 -38.58 6.76
N PRO A 495 10.49 -38.29 7.10
CA PRO A 495 9.47 -39.30 7.23
C PRO A 495 9.16 -39.94 5.86
N GLU A 496 8.98 -41.26 5.81
CA GLU A 496 8.59 -41.97 4.60
C GLU A 496 7.16 -41.67 4.15
N LYS A 497 6.30 -41.31 5.12
CA LYS A 497 4.89 -40.97 4.90
C LYS A 497 4.53 -39.74 5.73
N ASP A 498 3.55 -38.97 5.27
CA ASP A 498 3.00 -37.88 6.06
C ASP A 498 2.32 -38.46 7.31
N ARG A 499 2.60 -37.90 8.49
CA ARG A 499 2.04 -38.29 9.77
C ARG A 499 1.15 -37.19 10.29
N TYR A 500 -0.03 -37.57 10.77
CA TYR A 500 -1.02 -36.66 11.33
C TYR A 500 -1.15 -36.79 12.86
N SER A 501 -0.57 -37.83 13.41
CA SER A 501 -0.52 -38.08 14.85
C SER A 501 0.78 -38.76 15.25
N TYR A 502 1.25 -38.46 16.45
CA TYR A 502 2.48 -39.02 17.02
C TYR A 502 2.10 -39.89 18.22
N ASP A 503 2.56 -41.14 18.22
CA ASP A 503 2.40 -42.02 19.38
C ASP A 503 3.51 -41.72 20.41
N ARG A 504 3.27 -42.14 21.65
CA ARG A 504 4.20 -41.93 22.77
C ARG A 504 5.61 -42.49 22.48
N GLU A 505 5.67 -43.69 21.88
CA GLU A 505 6.92 -44.37 21.59
C GLU A 505 7.73 -43.60 20.53
N TYR A 506 7.05 -43.05 19.51
CA TYR A 506 7.70 -42.17 18.52
C TYR A 506 8.27 -40.93 19.20
N MET A 507 7.50 -40.25 20.06
CA MET A 507 7.97 -39.05 20.77
C MET A 507 9.19 -39.35 21.66
N LEU A 508 9.17 -40.44 22.40
CA LEU A 508 10.31 -40.87 23.22
C LEU A 508 11.55 -41.22 22.38
N ASN A 509 11.35 -41.88 21.22
CA ASN A 509 12.45 -42.19 20.32
C ASN A 509 13.04 -40.91 19.68
N GLN A 510 12.21 -39.93 19.35
CA GLN A 510 12.68 -38.63 18.91
C GLN A 510 13.50 -37.88 19.97
N ILE A 511 13.04 -37.89 21.22
CA ILE A 511 13.77 -37.34 22.36
C ILE A 511 15.12 -38.04 22.49
N SER A 512 15.14 -39.37 22.43
CA SER A 512 16.37 -40.15 22.53
C SER A 512 17.33 -39.86 21.40
N MET A 513 16.84 -39.66 20.18
CA MET A 513 17.65 -39.25 19.02
C MET A 513 18.26 -37.86 19.24
N LEU A 514 17.50 -36.89 19.77
CA LEU A 514 18.00 -35.54 20.06
C LEU A 514 19.11 -35.55 21.14
N PHE A 515 19.06 -36.46 22.11
CA PHE A 515 20.13 -36.62 23.09
C PHE A 515 21.36 -37.37 22.54
N GLY A 516 21.23 -38.03 21.38
CA GLY A 516 22.31 -38.82 20.76
C GLY A 516 23.60 -38.01 20.53
N GLY A 517 23.47 -36.76 20.02
CA GLY A 517 24.63 -35.87 19.84
C GLY A 517 25.34 -35.53 21.13
N ARG A 518 24.56 -35.16 22.13
CA ARG A 518 25.09 -34.85 23.48
C ARG A 518 25.82 -36.02 24.12
N ILE A 519 25.23 -37.19 24.07
CA ILE A 519 25.85 -38.43 24.64
C ILE A 519 27.14 -38.77 23.89
N ALA A 520 27.16 -38.58 22.56
CA ALA A 520 28.37 -38.81 21.78
C ALA A 520 29.51 -37.86 22.19
N GLU A 521 29.26 -36.58 22.43
CA GLU A 521 30.25 -35.64 22.96
C GLU A 521 30.80 -36.11 24.33
N GLU A 522 29.93 -36.55 25.23
CA GLU A 522 30.32 -37.00 26.57
C GLU A 522 31.17 -38.28 26.53
N VAL A 523 30.72 -39.29 25.79
CA VAL A 523 31.36 -40.62 25.74
C VAL A 523 32.70 -40.57 25.00
N PHE A 524 32.79 -39.89 23.88
CA PHE A 524 34.00 -39.93 23.03
C PHE A 524 34.95 -38.77 23.22
N MET A 525 34.45 -37.59 23.65
CA MET A 525 35.24 -36.39 23.74
C MET A 525 35.43 -35.94 25.20
N ASN A 526 34.72 -36.54 26.15
CA ASN A 526 34.65 -36.12 27.55
C ASN A 526 34.41 -34.60 27.73
N GLN A 527 33.64 -34.06 26.81
CA GLN A 527 33.32 -32.63 26.75
C GLN A 527 31.82 -32.42 26.65
N MET A 528 31.38 -31.21 26.93
CA MET A 528 29.99 -30.79 26.83
C MET A 528 29.97 -29.42 26.16
N THR A 529 29.44 -29.35 24.96
CA THR A 529 29.41 -28.10 24.22
C THR A 529 28.02 -27.46 24.23
N THR A 530 27.92 -26.16 23.91
CA THR A 530 26.68 -25.44 23.74
C THR A 530 25.98 -25.80 22.43
N GLY A 531 26.60 -26.65 21.59
CA GLY A 531 26.03 -27.13 20.33
C GLY A 531 24.68 -27.84 20.51
N ALA A 532 24.52 -28.59 21.61
CA ALA A 532 23.33 -29.31 21.97
C ALA A 532 22.14 -28.42 22.47
N SER A 533 22.28 -27.09 22.56
CA SER A 533 21.21 -26.23 23.12
C SER A 533 19.90 -26.35 22.40
N ASN A 534 19.92 -26.39 21.06
CA ASN A 534 18.71 -26.52 20.24
C ASN A 534 18.07 -27.90 20.39
N ASP A 535 18.86 -28.96 20.61
CA ASP A 535 18.36 -30.32 20.83
C ASP A 535 17.63 -30.43 22.16
N PHE A 536 18.15 -29.78 23.20
CA PHE A 536 17.47 -29.68 24.50
C PHE A 536 16.16 -28.92 24.41
N GLU A 537 16.13 -27.79 23.70
CA GLU A 537 14.91 -27.01 23.50
C GLU A 537 13.84 -27.84 22.78
N ARG A 538 14.20 -28.52 21.71
CA ARG A 538 13.31 -29.38 20.95
C ARG A 538 12.85 -30.60 21.78
N ALA A 539 13.74 -31.25 22.50
CA ALA A 539 13.39 -32.37 23.37
C ALA A 539 12.41 -31.94 24.46
N THR A 540 12.59 -30.74 25.03
CA THR A 540 11.68 -30.18 26.03
C THR A 540 10.29 -29.90 25.45
N GLN A 541 10.22 -29.35 24.23
CA GLN A 541 8.96 -29.13 23.54
C GLN A 541 8.20 -30.45 23.31
N ILE A 542 8.88 -31.46 22.76
CA ILE A 542 8.25 -32.80 22.52
C ILE A 542 7.81 -33.43 23.84
N ARG A 543 8.59 -33.31 24.92
CA ARG A 543 8.20 -33.80 26.23
C ARG A 543 6.99 -33.08 26.81
N SER A 544 6.89 -31.77 26.58
CA SER A 544 5.73 -30.98 27.00
C SER A 544 4.44 -31.40 26.25
N GLU A 545 4.55 -31.65 24.96
CA GLU A 545 3.43 -32.14 24.13
C GLU A 545 2.97 -33.54 24.60
N GLU A 546 3.89 -34.46 24.89
CA GLU A 546 3.58 -35.80 25.39
C GLU A 546 2.86 -35.72 26.74
N HIS A 547 3.35 -34.89 27.67
CA HIS A 547 2.73 -34.73 28.97
C HIS A 547 1.33 -34.11 28.91
N THR A 548 1.12 -33.15 28.01
CA THR A 548 -0.18 -32.53 27.77
C THR A 548 -1.20 -33.54 27.23
N SER A 549 -0.77 -34.43 26.35
CA SER A 549 -1.63 -35.49 25.80
C SER A 549 -1.99 -36.55 26.85
N GLU A 550 -1.08 -36.88 27.78
CA GLU A 550 -1.38 -37.75 28.93
C GLU A 550 -2.44 -37.14 29.87
N LEU A 551 -2.31 -35.84 30.20
CA LEU A 551 -3.26 -35.15 31.06
C LEU A 551 -4.67 -35.07 30.43
N GLN A 552 -4.74 -34.83 29.14
CA GLN A 552 -6.00 -34.80 28.39
C GLN A 552 -6.67 -36.18 28.37
N SER A 553 -5.90 -37.25 28.17
CA SER A 553 -6.43 -38.63 28.21
C SER A 553 -6.96 -39.03 29.59
N GLN A 554 -6.26 -38.63 30.66
CA GLN A 554 -6.70 -38.87 32.04
C GLN A 554 -7.99 -38.11 32.40
N SER A 555 -8.13 -36.86 31.93
CA SER A 555 -9.33 -36.05 32.15
C SER A 555 -10.55 -36.65 31.43
N THR A 556 -10.37 -37.21 30.25
CA THR A 556 -11.46 -37.86 29.49
C THR A 556 -11.95 -39.15 30.14
N ILE A 557 -11.05 -39.92 30.77
CA ILE A 557 -11.40 -41.16 31.50
C ILE A 557 -12.15 -40.83 32.81
N SER A 558 -11.93 -39.67 33.42
CA SER A 558 -12.63 -39.25 34.65
C SER A 558 -14.09 -38.83 34.43
N TYR A 559 -14.52 -38.63 33.20
CA TYR A 559 -15.91 -38.26 32.83
C TYR A 559 -16.69 -39.41 32.15
N ALA A 560 -16.11 -40.58 31.96
CA ALA A 560 -16.76 -41.77 31.47
C ALA A 560 -17.04 -42.76 32.65
#